data_f67dc02e2e8c1b9e85d4a1b8fe2cb5c7
#
_entry.id   f67dc02e2e8c1b9e85d4a1b8fe2cb5c7
#
_cell.length_a   1.000
_cell.length_b   1.000
_cell.length_c   1.000
_cell.angle_alpha   90.00
_cell.angle_beta   90.00
_cell.angle_gamma   90.00
#
_symmetry.space_group_name_H-M   'P 1'
#
loop_
_entity.id
_entity.type
_entity.pdbx_description
1 polymer ?
#
loop_
_entity_poly.entity_id
_entity_poly.type
_entity_poly.pdbx_seq_one_letter_code
_entity_poly.pdbx_strand_id
1 'polypeptide(L)'
;LLAGSGSAAVTAYRIDPSAPAAFVAHALRADGRILVAACPPQGTPLAIAPDDVAVDIRLDITLDAAEPGVRITAATAHLLGSLTWVEGEDRALLLASSRASACHCAIVGEDPLERVREIAAGSGGRLGVITCERVMLHCVSGVSSHDIEEILDIDSADAAAAPSASWSPQAIMDAHEAVSAVGQLG
;
A
#
# COMPACT_ATOMS: atom_id res chain seq x y z
N LEU A 1 -4.86 -2.08 0.61
CA LEU A 1 -3.76 -1.56 1.42
C LEU A 1 -2.44 -1.55 0.64
N LEU A 2 -1.92 -2.67 0.18
CA LEU A 2 -0.62 -2.76 -0.51
C LEU A 2 -0.53 -1.91 -1.78
N ALA A 3 -1.64 -1.66 -2.45
CA ALA A 3 -1.70 -0.85 -3.66
C ALA A 3 -1.60 0.67 -3.41
N GLY A 4 -1.16 1.11 -2.24
CA GLY A 4 -0.89 2.51 -1.93
C GLY A 4 -1.93 3.20 -1.04
N SER A 5 -2.92 2.47 -0.52
CA SER A 5 -3.93 3.04 0.38
C SER A 5 -3.44 3.07 1.82
N GLY A 6 -3.82 4.11 2.57
CA GLY A 6 -3.49 4.25 3.99
C GLY A 6 -2.13 4.89 4.25
N SER A 7 -1.74 4.90 5.52
CA SER A 7 -0.44 5.38 5.99
C SER A 7 0.50 4.21 6.21
N ALA A 8 1.71 4.29 5.68
CA ALA A 8 2.69 3.23 5.78
C ALA A 8 3.96 3.68 6.52
N ALA A 9 4.56 2.78 7.29
CA ALA A 9 5.80 3.01 8.01
C ALA A 9 6.70 1.78 8.00
N VAL A 10 8.01 1.99 7.80
CA VAL A 10 9.04 0.95 7.76
C VAL A 10 9.95 1.04 8.96
N THR A 11 10.26 -0.09 9.57
CA THR A 11 11.20 -0.22 10.69
C THR A 11 12.24 -1.29 10.40
N ALA A 12 13.54 -0.98 10.56
CA ALA A 12 14.64 -1.95 10.48
C ALA A 12 14.76 -2.72 11.81
N TYR A 13 13.78 -3.56 12.11
CA TYR A 13 13.55 -4.14 13.42
C TYR A 13 14.68 -5.04 13.96
N ARG A 14 15.49 -5.62 13.07
CA ARG A 14 16.63 -6.47 13.47
C ARG A 14 17.88 -5.69 13.79
N ILE A 15 18.04 -4.49 13.23
CA ILE A 15 19.23 -3.66 13.46
C ILE A 15 19.03 -2.84 14.73
N ASP A 16 17.93 -2.11 14.80
CA ASP A 16 17.55 -1.32 15.98
C ASP A 16 16.01 -1.26 16.09
N PRO A 17 15.42 -2.12 16.94
CA PRO A 17 13.97 -2.12 17.14
C PRO A 17 13.42 -0.86 17.80
N SER A 18 14.29 -0.03 18.41
CA SER A 18 13.92 1.23 19.04
C SER A 18 14.04 2.44 18.11
N ALA A 19 14.64 2.26 16.92
CA ALA A 19 14.75 3.33 15.94
C ALA A 19 13.37 3.81 15.49
N PRO A 20 13.20 5.12 15.29
CA PRO A 20 11.95 5.64 14.78
C PRO A 20 11.65 5.06 13.39
N ALA A 21 10.39 4.68 13.19
CA ALA A 21 9.92 4.23 11.89
C ALA A 21 10.01 5.36 10.85
N ALA A 22 10.38 5.01 9.62
CA ALA A 22 10.31 5.93 8.51
C ALA A 22 8.92 5.84 7.85
N PHE A 23 8.20 6.96 7.75
CA PHE A 23 6.98 7.01 6.95
C PHE A 23 7.33 6.92 5.46
N VAL A 24 6.56 6.13 4.73
CA VAL A 24 6.81 5.83 3.33
C VAL A 24 5.56 6.02 2.48
N ALA A 25 5.73 6.47 1.24
CA ALA A 25 4.76 6.19 0.19
C ALA A 25 5.05 4.78 -0.35
N HIS A 26 4.03 4.05 -0.74
CA HIS A 26 4.17 2.68 -1.22
C HIS A 26 3.23 2.38 -2.37
N ALA A 27 3.62 1.43 -3.21
CA ALA A 27 2.81 0.92 -4.31
C ALA A 27 3.16 -0.54 -4.59
N LEU A 28 2.15 -1.40 -4.74
CA LEU A 28 2.34 -2.79 -5.14
C LEU A 28 2.57 -2.86 -6.64
N ARG A 29 3.59 -3.62 -7.05
CA ARG A 29 3.89 -3.92 -8.45
C ARG A 29 3.21 -5.23 -8.87
N ALA A 30 2.99 -5.38 -10.17
CA ALA A 30 2.45 -6.61 -10.75
C ALA A 30 3.35 -7.86 -10.54
N ASP A 31 4.62 -7.67 -10.20
CA ASP A 31 5.55 -8.76 -9.88
C ASP A 31 5.60 -9.11 -8.38
N GLY A 32 4.68 -8.59 -7.57
CA GLY A 32 4.58 -8.85 -6.13
C GLY A 32 5.54 -8.04 -5.27
N ARG A 33 6.46 -7.29 -5.86
CA ARG A 33 7.35 -6.40 -5.09
C ARG A 33 6.63 -5.10 -4.74
N ILE A 34 6.95 -4.54 -3.58
CA ILE A 34 6.39 -3.27 -3.13
C ILE A 34 7.44 -2.18 -3.32
N LEU A 35 7.13 -1.17 -4.14
CA LEU A 35 7.92 0.04 -4.22
C LEU A 35 7.62 0.92 -3.01
N VAL A 36 8.66 1.48 -2.42
CA VAL A 36 8.54 2.46 -1.34
C VAL A 36 9.44 3.66 -1.60
N ALA A 37 8.97 4.83 -1.20
CA ALA A 37 9.80 6.02 -1.15
C ALA A 37 9.70 6.67 0.23
N ALA A 38 10.85 7.07 0.78
CA ALA A 38 10.94 7.67 2.10
C ALA A 38 12.06 8.71 2.17
N CYS A 39 11.94 9.59 3.17
CA CYS A 39 13.04 10.41 3.69
C CYS A 39 13.39 9.88 5.09
N PRO A 40 14.22 8.84 5.23
CA PRO A 40 14.50 8.26 6.53
C PRO A 40 15.17 9.28 7.46
N PRO A 41 14.80 9.33 8.77
CA PRO A 41 15.44 10.25 9.71
C PRO A 41 16.94 10.00 9.78
N GLN A 42 17.71 11.07 9.80
CA GLN A 42 19.18 10.98 9.84
C GLN A 42 19.67 10.16 11.04
N GLY A 43 20.71 9.36 10.82
CA GLY A 43 21.31 8.51 11.86
C GLY A 43 20.53 7.21 12.13
N THR A 44 19.39 7.00 11.50
CA THR A 44 18.65 5.72 11.61
C THR A 44 19.28 4.63 10.73
N PRO A 45 19.08 3.34 11.07
CA PRO A 45 19.57 2.24 10.24
C PRO A 45 19.12 2.35 8.78
N LEU A 46 17.92 2.81 8.52
CA LEU A 46 17.38 2.99 7.16
C LEU A 46 18.07 4.13 6.40
N ALA A 47 18.51 5.19 7.11
CA ALA A 47 19.19 6.31 6.47
C ALA A 47 20.63 5.97 6.07
N ILE A 48 21.32 5.15 6.88
CA ILE A 48 22.73 4.78 6.67
C ILE A 48 22.90 3.46 5.90
N ALA A 49 21.81 2.71 5.67
CA ALA A 49 21.86 1.48 4.89
C ALA A 49 22.40 1.75 3.49
N PRO A 50 23.42 0.99 3.04
CA PRO A 50 23.96 1.14 1.69
C PRO A 50 22.89 0.79 0.64
N ASP A 51 23.06 1.33 -0.56
CA ASP A 51 22.28 0.92 -1.72
C ASP A 51 22.63 -0.52 -2.10
N ASP A 52 21.71 -1.21 -2.73
CA ASP A 52 21.83 -2.61 -3.19
C ASP A 52 22.10 -3.63 -2.05
N VAL A 53 21.99 -3.21 -0.79
CA VAL A 53 22.10 -4.11 0.37
C VAL A 53 20.70 -4.31 0.98
N ALA A 54 20.30 -5.58 1.07
CA ALA A 54 19.03 -5.95 1.68
C ALA A 54 19.05 -5.75 3.20
N VAL A 55 18.05 -5.07 3.72
CA VAL A 55 17.84 -4.82 5.16
C VAL A 55 16.54 -5.48 5.59
N ASP A 56 16.57 -6.31 6.62
CA ASP A 56 15.37 -6.90 7.20
C ASP A 56 14.50 -5.81 7.83
N ILE A 57 13.25 -5.72 7.36
CA ILE A 57 12.31 -4.69 7.79
C ILE A 57 10.94 -5.27 8.18
N ARG A 58 10.22 -4.48 8.97
CA ARG A 58 8.77 -4.59 9.11
C ARG A 58 8.13 -3.38 8.42
N LEU A 59 7.16 -3.64 7.55
CA LEU A 59 6.29 -2.62 7.00
C LEU A 59 4.91 -2.75 7.65
N ASP A 60 4.44 -1.66 8.22
CA ASP A 60 3.10 -1.53 8.81
C ASP A 60 2.29 -0.55 7.96
N ILE A 61 1.11 -0.96 7.48
CA ILE A 61 0.21 -0.10 6.70
C ILE A 61 -1.11 -0.01 7.46
N THR A 62 -1.54 1.20 7.78
CA THR A 62 -2.78 1.46 8.51
C THR A 62 -3.76 2.23 7.65
N LEU A 63 -4.98 1.72 7.54
CA LEU A 63 -6.10 2.39 6.90
C LEU A 63 -7.07 2.89 7.97
N ASP A 64 -7.27 4.19 8.01
CA ASP A 64 -8.26 4.81 8.88
C ASP A 64 -9.62 4.87 8.16
N ALA A 65 -10.71 4.66 8.90
CA ALA A 65 -12.06 4.83 8.39
C ALA A 65 -12.36 6.32 8.18
N ALA A 66 -13.20 6.62 7.20
CA ALA A 66 -13.63 7.98 6.87
C ALA A 66 -14.73 8.46 7.82
N GLU A 67 -14.43 8.58 9.12
CA GLU A 67 -15.36 9.03 10.12
C GLU A 67 -15.05 10.49 10.54
N PRO A 68 -15.98 11.43 10.39
CA PRO A 68 -15.74 12.83 10.75
C PRO A 68 -15.42 13.01 12.23
N GLY A 69 -14.27 13.61 12.53
CA GLY A 69 -13.87 13.99 13.88
C GLY A 69 -13.35 12.86 14.77
N VAL A 70 -13.32 11.62 14.30
CA VAL A 70 -12.80 10.47 15.03
C VAL A 70 -11.87 9.67 14.13
N ARG A 71 -10.66 9.34 14.62
CA ARG A 71 -9.78 8.42 13.92
C ARG A 71 -10.08 7.00 14.38
N ILE A 72 -10.58 6.18 13.47
CA ILE A 72 -10.86 4.76 13.69
C ILE A 72 -10.03 3.97 12.68
N THR A 73 -9.17 3.08 13.14
CA THR A 73 -8.44 2.18 12.26
C THR A 73 -9.38 1.12 11.70
N ALA A 74 -9.61 1.15 10.40
CA ALA A 74 -10.46 0.19 9.69
C ALA A 74 -9.72 -1.13 9.43
N ALA A 75 -8.44 -1.05 9.07
CA ALA A 75 -7.59 -2.21 8.81
C ALA A 75 -6.11 -1.88 9.00
N THR A 76 -5.32 -2.90 9.32
CA THR A 76 -3.86 -2.80 9.36
C THR A 76 -3.24 -4.00 8.67
N ALA A 77 -2.29 -3.77 7.78
CA ALA A 77 -1.47 -4.82 7.18
C ALA A 77 -0.05 -4.76 7.78
N HIS A 78 0.44 -5.92 8.19
CA HIS A 78 1.80 -6.10 8.70
C HIS A 78 2.53 -7.09 7.84
N LEU A 79 3.74 -6.77 7.44
CA LEU A 79 4.60 -7.69 6.72
C LEU A 79 6.04 -7.60 7.19
N LEU A 80 6.70 -8.73 7.16
CA LEU A 80 8.14 -8.86 7.33
C LEU A 80 8.75 -9.16 5.96
N GLY A 81 9.83 -8.48 5.66
CA GLY A 81 10.48 -8.62 4.36
C GLY A 81 11.88 -8.03 4.37
N SER A 82 12.44 -7.91 3.19
CA SER A 82 13.71 -7.23 2.96
C SER A 82 13.50 -5.99 2.11
N LEU A 83 14.10 -4.88 2.54
CA LEU A 83 14.15 -3.62 1.81
C LEU A 83 15.53 -3.45 1.19
N THR A 84 15.58 -3.17 -0.10
CA THR A 84 16.79 -2.77 -0.81
C THR A 84 16.59 -1.37 -1.37
N TRP A 85 17.46 -0.44 -1.01
CA TRP A 85 17.48 0.90 -1.60
C TRP A 85 18.08 0.85 -2.99
N VAL A 86 17.56 1.66 -3.90
CA VAL A 86 17.94 1.66 -5.32
C VAL A 86 18.29 3.07 -5.77
N GLU A 87 19.45 3.20 -6.40
CA GLU A 87 19.99 4.46 -6.91
C GLU A 87 20.30 4.40 -8.42
N GLY A 88 20.71 5.51 -9.00
CA GLY A 88 21.21 5.60 -10.35
C GLY A 88 20.23 5.19 -11.45
N GLU A 89 20.71 4.41 -12.40
CA GLU A 89 19.92 3.97 -13.57
C GLU A 89 18.80 3.02 -13.20
N ASP A 90 19.00 2.14 -12.23
CA ASP A 90 17.99 1.19 -11.76
C ASP A 90 16.79 1.88 -11.15
N ARG A 91 17.01 2.97 -10.42
CA ARG A 91 15.94 3.84 -9.92
C ARG A 91 15.11 4.42 -11.05
N ALA A 92 15.75 4.95 -12.09
CA ALA A 92 15.06 5.53 -13.24
C ALA A 92 14.24 4.47 -14.00
N LEU A 93 14.82 3.28 -14.21
CA LEU A 93 14.15 2.15 -14.86
C LEU A 93 12.96 1.65 -14.04
N LEU A 94 13.09 1.52 -12.72
CA LEU A 94 12.00 1.11 -11.85
C LEU A 94 10.83 2.08 -11.90
N LEU A 95 11.08 3.37 -11.82
CA LEU A 95 10.03 4.40 -11.87
C LEU A 95 9.37 4.48 -13.26
N ALA A 96 10.11 4.27 -14.34
CA ALA A 96 9.58 4.29 -15.71
C ALA A 96 8.77 3.03 -16.03
N SER A 97 9.24 1.86 -15.58
CA SER A 97 8.63 0.56 -15.91
C SER A 97 7.49 0.16 -14.95
N SER A 98 7.36 0.84 -13.81
CA SER A 98 6.36 0.48 -12.83
C SER A 98 4.97 0.93 -13.29
N ARG A 99 4.07 -0.05 -13.39
CA ARG A 99 2.63 0.17 -13.38
C ARG A 99 2.15 -0.21 -11.99
N ALA A 100 1.40 0.67 -11.34
CA ALA A 100 0.67 0.28 -10.15
C ALA A 100 -0.33 -0.79 -10.54
N SER A 101 -0.47 -1.79 -9.67
CA SER A 101 -1.66 -2.62 -9.69
C SER A 101 -2.85 -1.67 -9.59
N ALA A 102 -3.71 -1.70 -10.61
CA ALA A 102 -4.80 -0.74 -10.72
C ALA A 102 -5.86 -1.06 -9.65
N CYS A 103 -5.64 -0.59 -8.44
CA CYS A 103 -6.75 -0.48 -7.51
C CYS A 103 -7.73 0.56 -8.07
N HIS A 104 -8.81 0.11 -8.66
CA HIS A 104 -9.91 0.95 -9.15
C HIS A 104 -10.75 1.54 -8.01
N CYS A 105 -10.21 1.62 -6.80
CA CYS A 105 -10.82 2.36 -5.71
C CYS A 105 -10.72 3.86 -6.01
N ALA A 106 -11.47 4.31 -6.99
CA ALA A 106 -11.54 5.67 -7.51
C ALA A 106 -12.11 6.71 -6.53
N ILE A 107 -11.99 6.49 -5.21
CA ILE A 107 -12.45 7.46 -4.21
C ILE A 107 -11.38 8.52 -3.92
N VAL A 108 -10.10 8.24 -4.21
CA VAL A 108 -9.01 9.23 -4.10
C VAL A 108 -8.18 9.10 -5.36
N GLY A 109 -8.42 9.97 -6.32
CA GLY A 109 -7.84 9.91 -7.67
C GLY A 109 -6.33 10.18 -7.77
N GLU A 110 -5.54 9.78 -6.78
CA GLU A 110 -4.08 9.88 -6.80
C GLU A 110 -3.47 8.52 -7.19
N ASP A 111 -2.63 8.52 -8.22
CA ASP A 111 -1.81 7.36 -8.55
C ASP A 111 -0.77 7.13 -7.45
N PRO A 112 -0.77 5.98 -6.75
CA PRO A 112 0.21 5.69 -5.71
C PRO A 112 1.66 5.81 -6.18
N LEU A 113 1.92 5.51 -7.44
CA LEU A 113 3.25 5.67 -8.04
C LEU A 113 3.67 7.13 -8.19
N GLU A 114 2.73 8.06 -8.43
CA GLU A 114 3.04 9.49 -8.42
C GLU A 114 3.54 9.91 -7.04
N ARG A 115 2.87 9.48 -5.99
CA ARG A 115 3.30 9.77 -4.62
C ARG A 115 4.68 9.20 -4.30
N VAL A 116 4.96 7.97 -4.76
CA VAL A 116 6.30 7.35 -4.65
C VAL A 116 7.33 8.19 -5.43
N ARG A 117 7.01 8.62 -6.66
CA ARG A 117 7.90 9.45 -7.49
C ARG A 117 8.21 10.79 -6.84
N GLU A 118 7.20 11.48 -6.32
CA GLU A 118 7.35 12.78 -5.66
C GLU A 118 8.30 12.70 -4.47
N ILE A 119 8.09 11.75 -3.56
CA ILE A 119 8.94 11.58 -2.38
C ILE A 119 10.34 11.14 -2.79
N ALA A 120 10.47 10.20 -3.71
CA ALA A 120 11.76 9.78 -4.20
C ALA A 120 12.55 10.94 -4.83
N ALA A 121 11.92 11.83 -5.59
CA ALA A 121 12.55 13.00 -6.19
C ALA A 121 12.88 14.13 -5.21
N GLY A 122 12.29 14.11 -4.01
CA GLY A 122 12.50 15.11 -2.99
C GLY A 122 13.90 15.10 -2.38
N SER A 123 14.26 16.18 -1.69
CA SER A 123 15.55 16.27 -0.98
C SER A 123 15.64 15.20 0.11
N GLY A 124 16.67 14.36 0.06
CA GLY A 124 16.85 13.22 0.97
C GLY A 124 15.92 12.05 0.70
N GLY A 125 15.14 12.11 -0.38
CA GLY A 125 14.26 11.04 -0.79
C GLY A 125 15.03 9.84 -1.34
N ARG A 126 14.72 8.64 -0.84
CA ARG A 126 15.25 7.36 -1.31
C ARG A 126 14.13 6.52 -1.90
N LEU A 127 14.42 5.81 -2.96
CA LEU A 127 13.55 4.78 -3.53
C LEU A 127 14.02 3.42 -3.07
N GLY A 128 13.10 2.55 -2.67
CA GLY A 128 13.42 1.19 -2.27
C GLY A 128 12.42 0.18 -2.83
N VAL A 129 12.86 -1.05 -2.82
CA VAL A 129 12.04 -2.22 -3.19
C VAL A 129 11.94 -3.14 -1.98
N ILE A 130 10.71 -3.46 -1.56
CA ILE A 130 10.46 -4.46 -0.53
C ILE A 130 10.04 -5.76 -1.21
N THR A 131 10.68 -6.84 -0.79
CA THR A 131 10.29 -8.22 -1.12
C THR A 131 9.77 -8.88 0.15
N CYS A 132 8.58 -9.45 0.09
CA CYS A 132 7.99 -10.22 1.18
C CYS A 132 7.26 -11.44 0.61
N GLU A 133 7.06 -12.45 1.45
CA GLU A 133 6.33 -13.67 1.07
C GLU A 133 4.91 -13.63 1.59
N ARG A 134 4.68 -12.99 2.75
CA ARG A 134 3.42 -13.06 3.47
C ARG A 134 3.02 -11.74 4.09
N VAL A 135 1.72 -11.48 4.08
CA VAL A 135 1.08 -10.30 4.67
C VAL A 135 0.06 -10.76 5.72
N MET A 136 0.11 -10.18 6.90
CA MET A 136 -0.92 -10.33 7.92
C MET A 136 -1.87 -9.14 7.86
N LEU A 137 -3.15 -9.41 7.68
CA LEU A 137 -4.20 -8.40 7.66
C LEU A 137 -5.03 -8.48 8.93
N HIS A 138 -5.16 -7.36 9.63
CA HIS A 138 -6.05 -7.17 10.75
C HIS A 138 -7.18 -6.22 10.33
N CYS A 139 -8.41 -6.65 10.50
CA CYS A 139 -9.60 -5.83 10.20
C CYS A 139 -10.73 -6.21 11.15
N VAL A 140 -11.88 -5.58 10.99
CA VAL A 140 -13.07 -5.81 11.85
C VAL A 140 -13.57 -7.26 11.82
N SER A 141 -13.31 -8.01 10.76
CA SER A 141 -13.68 -9.43 10.65
C SER A 141 -12.67 -10.39 11.30
N GLY A 142 -11.53 -9.89 11.77
CA GLY A 142 -10.49 -10.69 12.43
C GLY A 142 -9.10 -10.52 11.83
N VAL A 143 -8.28 -11.54 12.00
CA VAL A 143 -6.90 -11.61 11.52
C VAL A 143 -6.79 -12.70 10.47
N SER A 144 -6.22 -12.38 9.33
CA SER A 144 -5.91 -13.33 8.25
C SER A 144 -4.47 -13.18 7.79
N SER A 145 -3.94 -14.24 7.18
CA SER A 145 -2.60 -14.27 6.58
C SER A 145 -2.72 -14.69 5.13
N HIS A 146 -2.06 -13.96 4.25
CA HIS A 146 -2.11 -14.16 2.81
C HIS A 146 -0.71 -14.19 2.24
N ASP A 147 -0.46 -15.08 1.31
CA ASP A 147 0.77 -15.07 0.54
C ASP A 147 0.68 -13.97 -0.53
N ILE A 148 1.80 -13.38 -0.89
CA ILE A 148 1.80 -12.25 -1.85
C ILE A 148 1.26 -12.68 -3.23
N GLU A 149 1.49 -13.93 -3.62
CA GLU A 149 0.99 -14.51 -4.86
C GLU A 149 -0.55 -14.59 -4.87
N GLU A 150 -1.17 -15.00 -3.74
CA GLU A 150 -2.62 -15.01 -3.61
C GLU A 150 -3.23 -13.62 -3.78
N ILE A 151 -2.55 -12.60 -3.25
CA ILE A 151 -3.01 -11.20 -3.37
C ILE A 151 -2.96 -10.73 -4.82
N LEU A 152 -1.93 -11.11 -5.57
CA LEU A 152 -1.80 -10.76 -6.99
C LEU A 152 -2.84 -11.47 -7.86
N ASP A 153 -3.18 -12.72 -7.51
CA ASP A 153 -4.21 -13.50 -8.23
C ASP A 153 -5.61 -12.87 -8.05
N ILE A 154 -5.94 -12.39 -6.86
CA ILE A 154 -7.20 -11.67 -6.60
C ILE A 154 -7.30 -10.42 -7.49
N ASP A 155 -6.23 -9.63 -7.55
CA ASP A 155 -6.19 -8.40 -8.35
C ASP A 155 -6.33 -8.69 -9.86
N SER A 156 -5.71 -9.77 -10.34
CA SER A 156 -5.83 -10.22 -11.72
C SER A 156 -7.23 -10.76 -12.06
N ALA A 157 -7.88 -11.45 -11.12
CA ALA A 157 -9.22 -11.99 -11.28
C ALA A 157 -10.28 -10.88 -11.32
N ASP A 158 -10.15 -9.86 -10.46
CA ASP A 158 -11.04 -8.69 -10.46
C ASP A 158 -10.87 -7.85 -11.73
N ALA A 159 -9.65 -7.72 -12.25
CA ALA A 159 -9.40 -7.04 -13.52
C ALA A 159 -10.03 -7.77 -14.72
N ALA A 160 -10.10 -9.13 -14.66
CA ALA A 160 -10.72 -9.94 -15.69
C ALA A 160 -12.25 -10.04 -15.55
N ALA A 161 -12.76 -9.94 -14.32
CA ALA A 161 -14.18 -10.02 -13.98
C ALA A 161 -14.89 -8.67 -13.98
N ALA A 162 -14.17 -7.55 -14.15
CA ALA A 162 -14.77 -6.23 -14.19
C ALA A 162 -15.81 -6.19 -15.34
N PRO A 163 -17.12 -6.35 -15.06
CA PRO A 163 -18.10 -6.02 -16.05
C PRO A 163 -17.91 -4.54 -16.34
N SER A 164 -18.09 -4.13 -17.56
CA SER A 164 -18.26 -2.74 -17.96
C SER A 164 -19.57 -2.15 -17.39
N ALA A 165 -19.80 -2.35 -16.10
CA ALA A 165 -20.87 -1.72 -15.38
C ALA A 165 -20.46 -0.24 -15.24
N SER A 166 -20.90 0.55 -16.21
CA SER A 166 -20.99 1.98 -16.05
C SER A 166 -21.76 2.23 -14.75
N TRP A 167 -21.08 2.61 -13.70
CA TRP A 167 -21.67 3.11 -12.47
C TRP A 167 -22.47 4.36 -12.86
N SER A 168 -23.75 4.19 -13.12
CA SER A 168 -24.63 5.34 -13.33
C SER A 168 -25.16 5.81 -11.97
N PRO A 169 -25.32 7.12 -11.75
CA PRO A 169 -25.99 7.64 -10.56
C PRO A 169 -27.35 6.98 -10.29
N GLN A 170 -28.02 6.54 -11.36
CA GLN A 170 -29.29 5.85 -11.31
C GLN A 170 -29.19 4.48 -10.62
N ALA A 171 -28.14 3.71 -10.88
CA ALA A 171 -27.95 2.39 -10.25
C ALA A 171 -27.73 2.50 -8.72
N ILE A 172 -27.12 3.61 -8.25
CA ILE A 172 -26.94 3.88 -6.83
C ILE A 172 -28.28 4.25 -6.19
N MET A 173 -29.11 5.03 -6.87
CA MET A 173 -30.42 5.43 -6.36
C MET A 173 -31.38 4.24 -6.30
N ASP A 174 -31.39 3.37 -7.31
CA ASP A 174 -32.22 2.17 -7.36
C ASP A 174 -31.83 1.17 -6.24
N ALA A 175 -30.55 1.03 -5.93
CA ALA A 175 -30.08 0.22 -4.81
C ALA A 175 -30.50 0.81 -3.45
N HIS A 176 -30.53 2.14 -3.30
CA HIS A 176 -30.96 2.82 -2.08
C HIS A 176 -32.47 2.69 -1.86
N GLU A 177 -33.28 2.77 -2.92
CA GLU A 177 -34.73 2.52 -2.86
C GLU A 177 -35.06 1.08 -2.46
N ALA A 178 -34.35 0.10 -3.01
CA ALA A 178 -34.55 -1.30 -2.67
C ALA A 178 -34.28 -1.59 -1.17
N VAL A 179 -33.22 -0.99 -0.59
CA VAL A 179 -32.91 -1.12 0.84
C VAL A 179 -33.95 -0.43 1.72
N SER A 180 -34.47 0.73 1.30
CA SER A 180 -35.51 1.47 2.03
C SER A 180 -36.86 0.74 2.02
N ALA A 181 -37.19 0.02 0.95
CA ALA A 181 -38.43 -0.75 0.85
C ALA A 181 -38.44 -1.98 1.78
N VAL A 182 -37.29 -2.59 2.04
CA VAL A 182 -37.19 -3.72 2.98
C VAL A 182 -37.33 -3.28 4.43
N GLY A 183 -36.93 -2.06 4.77
CA GLY A 183 -37.06 -1.50 6.13
C GLY A 183 -38.49 -1.10 6.57
N GLN A 184 -39.44 -1.07 5.66
CA GLN A 184 -40.86 -0.69 5.95
C GLN A 184 -41.77 -1.91 6.16
N LEU A 185 -41.29 -3.14 6.10
CA LEU A 185 -42.05 -4.38 6.26
C LEU A 185 -41.78 -5.09 7.61
N GLY A 186 -41.15 -4.43 8.57
CA GLY A 186 -40.87 -4.95 9.91
C GLY A 186 -41.64 -4.16 11.01
#